data_8af3b9ca0d1c85d169eeed6649a7fb24
#
_entry.id   8af3b9ca0d1c85d169eeed6649a7fb24
#
_cell.length_a   1.000
_cell.length_b   1.000
_cell.length_c   1.000
_cell.angle_alpha   90.00
_cell.angle_beta   90.00
_cell.angle_gamma   90.00
#
_symmetry.space_group_name_H-M   'P 1'
#
loop_
_entity.id
_entity.type
_entity.pdbx_description
1 polymer ?
#
loop_
_entity_poly.entity_id
_entity_poly.type
_entity_poly.pdbx_seq_one_letter_code
_entity_poly.pdbx_strand_id
1 'polypeptide(L)'
;MSRRSGKRFDIAHAVLGLACLAEDAGEWSRACVLHGVAQAALDRTGEPWQEPEVRYRRESLAQVRAHLGQEQSERDYARGMALSSDEILDLASRKDPQRSGLR
;
A
#
# COMPACT_ATOMS: atom_id res chain seq x y z
N MET A 1 9.61 -23.35 7.86
CA MET A 1 9.70 -22.38 8.73
C MET A 1 8.88 -21.21 8.52
N SER A 2 8.20 -20.89 9.50
CA SER A 2 7.28 -19.80 9.46
C SER A 2 7.98 -18.48 9.28
N ARG A 3 9.25 -18.44 9.52
CA ARG A 3 9.97 -17.24 9.41
C ARG A 3 9.97 -16.63 8.05
N ARG A 4 10.05 -17.44 7.02
CA ARG A 4 10.02 -16.95 5.69
C ARG A 4 8.68 -16.42 5.31
N SER A 5 7.65 -17.11 5.67
CA SER A 5 6.31 -16.65 5.44
C SER A 5 6.07 -15.38 6.20
N GLY A 6 6.59 -15.33 7.41
CA GLY A 6 6.44 -14.15 8.22
C GLY A 6 7.07 -12.95 7.58
N LYS A 7 8.19 -13.15 6.91
CA LYS A 7 8.86 -12.06 6.26
C LYS A 7 8.02 -11.44 5.16
N ARG A 8 7.38 -12.26 4.34
CA ARG A 8 6.54 -11.74 3.28
C ARG A 8 5.33 -11.04 3.84
N PHE A 9 4.80 -11.61 4.92
CA PHE A 9 3.66 -11.00 5.56
C PHE A 9 4.05 -9.62 6.10
N ASP A 10 5.28 -9.52 6.63
CA ASP A 10 5.79 -8.25 7.13
C ASP A 10 5.89 -7.21 6.04
N ILE A 11 6.25 -7.61 4.83
CA ILE A 11 6.32 -6.68 3.72
C ILE A 11 4.94 -6.09 3.45
N ALA A 12 3.92 -6.95 3.42
CA ALA A 12 2.57 -6.47 3.19
C ALA A 12 2.14 -5.50 4.29
N HIS A 13 2.47 -5.82 5.53
CA HIS A 13 2.12 -4.95 6.64
C HIS A 13 2.88 -3.64 6.60
N ALA A 14 4.15 -3.68 6.22
CA ALA A 14 4.94 -2.47 6.12
C ALA A 14 4.37 -1.54 5.06
N VAL A 15 3.99 -2.10 3.92
CA VAL A 15 3.41 -1.30 2.86
C VAL A 15 2.06 -0.73 3.28
N LEU A 16 1.30 -1.53 4.02
CA LEU A 16 0.03 -1.04 4.53
C LEU A 16 0.23 0.16 5.45
N GLY A 17 1.29 0.13 6.24
CA GLY A 17 1.65 1.26 7.09
C GLY A 17 1.98 2.49 6.27
N LEU A 18 2.67 2.31 5.14
CA LEU A 18 2.97 3.42 4.26
C LEU A 18 1.69 3.98 3.64
N ALA A 19 0.74 3.11 3.33
CA ALA A 19 -0.54 3.58 2.81
C ALA A 19 -1.26 4.43 3.84
N CYS A 20 -1.17 4.04 5.09
CA CYS A 20 -1.78 4.79 6.17
C CYS A 20 -1.16 6.18 6.26
N LEU A 21 0.17 6.27 6.18
CA LEU A 21 0.85 7.55 6.24
C LEU A 21 0.48 8.42 5.05
N ALA A 22 0.37 7.83 3.87
CA ALA A 22 -0.02 8.60 2.70
C ALA A 22 -1.43 9.14 2.85
N GLU A 23 -2.30 8.33 3.40
CA GLU A 23 -3.68 8.74 3.63
C GLU A 23 -3.73 9.91 4.61
N ASP A 24 -2.95 9.83 5.68
CA ASP A 24 -2.90 10.90 6.67
C ASP A 24 -2.37 12.18 6.06
N ALA A 25 -1.51 12.07 5.08
CA ALA A 25 -0.95 13.24 4.41
C ALA A 25 -1.85 13.77 3.29
N GLY A 26 -2.98 13.12 3.06
CA GLY A 26 -3.88 13.55 2.01
C GLY A 26 -3.44 13.11 0.62
N GLU A 27 -2.50 12.20 0.53
CA GLU A 27 -2.02 11.71 -0.75
C GLU A 27 -2.82 10.48 -1.14
N TRP A 28 -4.04 10.74 -1.60
CA TRP A 28 -5.00 9.66 -1.83
C TRP A 28 -4.59 8.70 -2.94
N SER A 29 -4.05 9.25 -4.01
CA SER A 29 -3.62 8.40 -5.12
C SER A 29 -2.48 7.48 -4.68
N ARG A 30 -1.52 8.05 -3.96
CA ARG A 30 -0.40 7.26 -3.46
C ARG A 30 -0.88 6.19 -2.49
N ALA A 31 -1.80 6.55 -1.61
CA ALA A 31 -2.36 5.58 -0.67
C ALA A 31 -3.02 4.43 -1.40
N CYS A 32 -3.74 4.75 -2.46
CA CYS A 32 -4.43 3.72 -3.24
C CYS A 32 -3.44 2.78 -3.91
N VAL A 33 -2.39 3.34 -4.50
CA VAL A 33 -1.35 2.53 -5.12
C VAL A 33 -0.72 1.61 -4.09
N LEU A 34 -0.44 2.14 -2.90
CA LEU A 34 0.19 1.35 -1.85
C LEU A 34 -0.73 0.24 -1.36
N HIS A 35 -2.04 0.48 -1.32
CA HIS A 35 -2.96 -0.60 -0.98
C HIS A 35 -2.90 -1.72 -2.00
N GLY A 36 -2.76 -1.36 -3.27
CA GLY A 36 -2.60 -2.38 -4.32
C GLY A 36 -1.32 -3.17 -4.14
N VAL A 37 -0.24 -2.47 -3.81
CA VAL A 37 1.05 -3.13 -3.56
C VAL A 37 0.93 -4.11 -2.40
N ALA A 38 0.27 -3.68 -1.32
CA ALA A 38 0.12 -4.53 -0.15
C ALA A 38 -0.69 -5.77 -0.48
N GLN A 39 -1.74 -5.60 -1.26
CA GLN A 39 -2.57 -6.74 -1.65
C GLN A 39 -1.78 -7.73 -2.48
N ALA A 40 -1.01 -7.25 -3.44
CA ALA A 40 -0.20 -8.14 -4.27
C ALA A 40 0.84 -8.87 -3.43
N ALA A 41 1.43 -8.17 -2.47
CA ALA A 41 2.43 -8.81 -1.61
C ALA A 41 1.81 -9.92 -0.78
N LEU A 42 0.62 -9.68 -0.25
CA LEU A 42 -0.04 -10.70 0.54
C LEU A 42 -0.50 -11.87 -0.31
N ASP A 43 -0.95 -11.58 -1.53
CA ASP A 43 -1.37 -12.63 -2.45
C ASP A 43 -0.25 -13.64 -2.70
N ARG A 44 0.99 -13.14 -2.71
CA ARG A 44 2.12 -14.04 -2.94
C ARG A 44 2.34 -15.01 -1.81
N THR A 45 1.87 -14.67 -0.62
CA THR A 45 2.03 -15.57 0.51
C THR A 45 0.93 -16.61 0.56
N GLY A 46 -0.16 -16.37 -0.15
CA GLY A 46 -1.32 -17.25 -0.11
C GLY A 46 -2.14 -17.09 1.15
N GLU A 47 -1.87 -16.08 1.94
CA GLU A 47 -2.57 -15.89 3.19
C GLU A 47 -3.58 -14.76 3.08
N PRO A 48 -4.69 -14.84 3.79
CA PRO A 48 -5.68 -13.76 3.74
C PRO A 48 -5.31 -12.67 4.73
N TRP A 49 -5.89 -11.49 4.52
CA TRP A 49 -5.79 -10.43 5.50
C TRP A 49 -6.55 -10.88 6.75
N GLN A 50 -6.07 -10.45 7.89
CA GLN A 50 -6.70 -10.77 9.15
C GLN A 50 -7.11 -9.51 9.86
N GLU A 51 -7.98 -9.67 10.87
CA GLU A 51 -8.36 -8.53 11.66
C GLU A 51 -7.18 -8.11 12.51
N PRO A 52 -6.99 -6.82 12.76
CA PRO A 52 -7.87 -5.72 12.35
C PRO A 52 -7.59 -5.16 10.98
N GLU A 53 -6.62 -5.72 10.24
CA GLU A 53 -6.24 -5.18 8.95
C GLU A 53 -7.38 -5.20 7.94
N VAL A 54 -8.20 -6.24 7.98
CA VAL A 54 -9.32 -6.33 7.06
C VAL A 54 -10.22 -5.11 7.20
N ARG A 55 -10.56 -4.78 8.43
CA ARG A 55 -11.41 -3.65 8.68
C ARG A 55 -10.74 -2.34 8.28
N TYR A 56 -9.48 -2.19 8.65
CA TYR A 56 -8.75 -0.97 8.32
C TYR A 56 -8.71 -0.77 6.81
N ARG A 57 -8.38 -1.83 6.07
CA ARG A 57 -8.28 -1.71 4.63
C ARG A 57 -9.62 -1.34 4.00
N ARG A 58 -10.69 -1.94 4.49
CA ARG A 58 -12.01 -1.64 3.95
C ARG A 58 -12.36 -0.18 4.15
N GLU A 59 -12.13 0.32 5.34
CA GLU A 59 -12.46 1.69 5.65
C GLU A 59 -11.56 2.66 4.91
N SER A 60 -10.28 2.35 4.86
CA SER A 60 -9.33 3.19 4.18
C SER A 60 -9.62 3.27 2.68
N LEU A 61 -9.90 2.13 2.06
CA LEU A 61 -10.21 2.13 0.65
C LEU A 61 -11.50 2.86 0.34
N ALA A 62 -12.46 2.81 1.24
CA ALA A 62 -13.68 3.57 1.07
C ALA A 62 -13.39 5.07 1.06
N GLN A 63 -12.53 5.52 1.96
CA GLN A 63 -12.13 6.91 2.01
C GLN A 63 -11.38 7.32 0.74
N VAL A 64 -10.47 6.47 0.32
CA VAL A 64 -9.69 6.73 -0.88
C VAL A 64 -10.60 6.86 -2.08
N ARG A 65 -11.56 5.97 -2.21
CA ARG A 65 -12.50 6.03 -3.32
C ARG A 65 -13.35 7.29 -3.26
N ALA A 66 -13.71 7.70 -2.06
CA ALA A 66 -14.51 8.90 -1.90
C ALA A 66 -13.74 10.13 -2.38
N HIS A 67 -12.44 10.14 -2.22
CA HIS A 67 -11.63 11.28 -2.63
C HIS A 67 -11.20 11.23 -4.09
N LEU A 68 -10.91 10.04 -4.59
CA LEU A 68 -10.40 9.90 -5.96
C LEU A 68 -11.48 9.63 -6.99
N GLY A 69 -12.60 9.06 -6.56
CA GLY A 69 -13.59 8.57 -7.48
C GLY A 69 -13.29 7.13 -7.84
N GLN A 70 -14.32 6.41 -8.24
CA GLN A 70 -14.21 4.99 -8.49
C GLN A 70 -13.20 4.66 -9.57
N GLU A 71 -13.27 5.37 -10.68
CA GLU A 71 -12.42 5.09 -11.82
C GLU A 71 -10.95 5.29 -11.51
N GLN A 72 -10.63 6.41 -10.88
CA GLN A 72 -9.26 6.71 -10.52
C GLN A 72 -8.73 5.71 -9.49
N SER A 73 -9.55 5.39 -8.50
CA SER A 73 -9.11 4.49 -7.46
C SER A 73 -8.87 3.08 -8.00
N GLU A 74 -9.70 2.63 -8.92
CA GLU A 74 -9.49 1.31 -9.51
C GLU A 74 -8.21 1.29 -10.33
N ARG A 75 -7.95 2.35 -11.04
CA ARG A 75 -6.74 2.45 -11.84
C ARG A 75 -5.50 2.45 -10.96
N ASP A 76 -5.51 3.23 -9.90
CA ASP A 76 -4.37 3.32 -9.00
C ASP A 76 -4.15 2.00 -8.27
N TYR A 77 -5.23 1.35 -7.85
CA TYR A 77 -5.11 0.07 -7.16
C TYR A 77 -4.49 -0.97 -8.09
N ALA A 78 -4.99 -1.05 -9.31
CA ALA A 78 -4.46 -2.01 -10.28
C ALA A 78 -2.99 -1.72 -10.58
N ARG A 79 -2.64 -0.46 -10.65
CA ARG A 79 -1.26 -0.08 -10.89
C ARG A 79 -0.38 -0.57 -9.75
N GLY A 80 -0.84 -0.40 -8.53
CA GLY A 80 -0.07 -0.87 -7.37
C GLY A 80 0.14 -2.36 -7.41
N MET A 81 -0.88 -3.11 -7.79
CA MET A 81 -0.77 -4.56 -7.86
C MET A 81 0.21 -5.02 -8.92
N ALA A 82 0.44 -4.20 -9.92
CA ALA A 82 1.32 -4.56 -11.03
C ALA A 82 2.77 -4.10 -10.87
N LEU A 83 3.08 -3.38 -9.80
CA LEU A 83 4.42 -2.85 -9.63
C LEU A 83 5.43 -3.95 -9.37
N SER A 84 6.63 -3.77 -9.93
CA SER A 84 7.74 -4.69 -9.67
C SER A 84 8.38 -4.33 -8.34
N SER A 85 9.26 -5.21 -7.87
CA SER A 85 9.98 -4.95 -6.62
C SER A 85 10.77 -3.66 -6.68
N ASP A 86 11.42 -3.40 -7.81
CA ASP A 86 12.21 -2.18 -7.96
C ASP A 86 11.32 -0.95 -7.92
N GLU A 87 10.16 -1.04 -8.56
CA GLU A 87 9.23 0.08 -8.56
C GLU A 87 8.67 0.34 -7.18
N ILE A 88 8.44 -0.72 -6.44
CA ILE A 88 7.95 -0.57 -5.07
C ILE A 88 8.99 0.13 -4.21
N LEU A 89 10.24 -0.26 -4.35
CA LEU A 89 11.31 0.39 -3.60
C LEU A 89 11.44 1.86 -3.96
N ASP A 90 11.30 2.15 -5.24
CA ASP A 90 11.36 3.53 -5.69
C ASP A 90 10.23 4.35 -5.12
N LEU A 91 9.05 3.78 -5.10
CA LEU A 91 7.88 4.47 -4.55
C LEU A 91 8.07 4.73 -3.06
N ALA A 92 8.59 3.76 -2.34
CA ALA A 92 8.83 3.91 -0.91
C ALA A 92 9.89 4.98 -0.66
N SER A 93 10.90 5.04 -1.49
CA SER A 93 11.94 6.04 -1.35
C SER A 93 11.42 7.44 -1.56
N ARG A 94 10.49 7.59 -2.48
CA ARG A 94 9.95 8.90 -2.76
C ARG A 94 9.10 9.44 -1.67
N LYS A 95 8.79 8.60 -0.72
CA LYS A 95 8.01 9.02 0.37
C LYS A 95 8.61 10.19 1.13
N ASP A 96 9.94 10.36 1.04
CA ASP A 96 10.60 11.42 1.77
C ASP A 96 11.30 12.42 0.89
N PRO A 97 10.60 13.02 -0.02
CA PRO A 97 11.25 13.97 -0.90
C PRO A 97 11.68 15.22 -0.17
N GLN A 98 10.96 15.62 0.84
CA GLN A 98 11.32 16.80 1.54
C GLN A 98 12.57 16.63 2.29
N ARG A 99 12.83 15.44 2.78
CA ARG A 99 14.01 15.21 3.49
C ARG A 99 15.20 15.41 2.59
N SER A 100 15.10 14.92 1.38
CA SER A 100 16.11 15.13 0.42
C SER A 100 16.29 16.56 0.13
N GLY A 101 15.23 17.27 0.02
CA GLY A 101 15.30 18.66 -0.31
C GLY A 101 15.88 19.51 0.78
N LEU A 102 15.89 19.02 1.96
CA LEU A 102 16.38 19.78 3.05
C LEU A 102 17.88 19.95 3.04
N ARG A 103 18.53 19.07 2.36
CA ARG A 103 19.91 19.12 2.40
C ARG A 103 20.49 20.00 1.59
#